data_26fa45b8094466be269f3d4599f28a2f
#
_entry.id   26fa45b8094466be269f3d4599f28a2f
#
_cell.length_a   1.000
_cell.length_b   1.000
_cell.length_c   1.000
_cell.angle_alpha   90.00
_cell.angle_beta   90.00
_cell.angle_gamma   90.00
#
_symmetry.space_group_name_H-M   'P 1'
#
loop_
_entity.id
_entity.type
_entity.pdbx_description
1 polymer ?
#
loop_
_entity_poly.entity_id
_entity_poly.type
_entity_poly.pdbx_seq_one_letter_code
_entity_poly.pdbx_strand_id
1 'polypeptide(L)'
;MGSEMCIRDSKGIIRVHWFDKVEMFVYTTTEESYAEHQRLLDWEKEFLDKLELSYRVIDTAAGDLGLSAIRKFDCEAWIPTQGRYRELTSTSNCTEFQTRRLDIRGRFPQGTGPISTLNGTLCAIPRTIVAILETHQNADGSVTVPQALRPFMAGLEVLKPVHE
;
A
#
# COMPACT_ATOMS: atom_id res chain seq x y z
N MET A 1 -10.38 12.05 17.55
CA MET A 1 -9.11 12.67 17.96
C MET A 1 -7.98 11.88 17.28
N GLY A 2 -7.53 12.26 16.14
CA GLY A 2 -6.51 11.54 15.37
C GLY A 2 -5.98 12.31 14.16
N SER A 3 -6.53 13.48 13.88
CA SER A 3 -6.24 14.17 12.62
C SER A 3 -5.13 15.23 12.69
N GLU A 4 -4.86 15.81 13.83
CA GLU A 4 -3.93 16.95 13.90
C GLU A 4 -2.45 16.57 13.85
N MET A 5 -2.05 15.43 14.42
CA MET A 5 -0.66 14.97 14.33
C MET A 5 -0.28 14.54 12.90
N CYS A 6 -1.24 14.06 12.12
CA CYS A 6 -1.01 13.65 10.73
C CYS A 6 -0.90 14.83 9.76
N ILE A 7 -1.48 15.98 10.07
CA ILE A 7 -1.48 17.16 9.19
C ILE A 7 -0.14 17.89 9.23
N ARG A 8 0.56 17.89 10.36
CA ARG A 8 1.87 18.56 10.50
C ARG A 8 2.98 17.99 9.65
N ASP A 9 2.90 16.71 9.31
CA ASP A 9 3.96 15.99 8.58
C ASP A 9 3.68 15.79 7.09
N SER A 10 2.55 16.29 6.57
CA SER A 10 2.11 16.01 5.20
C SER A 10 1.88 17.31 4.43
N LYS A 11 2.78 17.60 3.46
CA LYS A 11 2.59 18.67 2.47
C LYS A 11 2.01 18.10 1.18
N GLY A 12 1.18 18.89 0.50
CA GLY A 12 0.69 18.58 -0.84
C GLY A 12 -0.26 17.37 -0.89
N ILE A 13 -0.19 16.63 -1.98
CA ILE A 13 -1.12 15.55 -2.31
C ILE A 13 -0.87 14.23 -1.56
N ILE A 14 0.13 14.16 -0.69
CA ILE A 14 0.42 12.96 0.11
C ILE A 14 -0.73 12.61 1.06
N ARG A 15 -1.47 13.61 1.53
CA ARG A 15 -2.66 13.42 2.35
C ARG A 15 -3.77 14.35 1.92
N VAL A 16 -4.75 13.78 1.27
CA VAL A 16 -5.92 14.48 0.71
C VAL A 16 -7.21 13.85 1.22
N HIS A 17 -8.33 14.57 1.14
CA HIS A 17 -9.64 14.09 1.61
C HIS A 17 -10.28 13.10 0.64
N TRP A 18 -10.08 13.30 -0.65
CA TRP A 18 -10.60 12.44 -1.72
C TRP A 18 -9.47 11.86 -2.54
N PHE A 19 -9.43 10.55 -2.67
CA PHE A 19 -8.42 9.85 -3.46
C PHE A 19 -8.90 8.45 -3.83
N ASP A 20 -8.35 7.93 -4.90
CA ASP A 20 -8.54 6.55 -5.31
C ASP A 20 -7.49 5.64 -4.67
N LYS A 21 -7.92 4.45 -4.28
CA LYS A 21 -7.09 3.43 -3.66
C LYS A 21 -7.47 2.04 -4.16
N VAL A 22 -6.48 1.22 -4.46
CA VAL A 22 -6.68 -0.21 -4.69
C VAL A 22 -6.43 -0.94 -3.39
N GLU A 23 -7.44 -1.65 -2.91
CA GLU A 23 -7.37 -2.45 -1.68
C GLU A 23 -7.43 -3.94 -2.01
N MET A 24 -6.52 -4.70 -1.42
CA MET A 24 -6.57 -6.16 -1.41
C MET A 24 -7.38 -6.62 -0.20
N PHE A 25 -8.21 -7.64 -0.37
CA PHE A 25 -8.99 -8.21 0.71
C PHE A 25 -9.05 -9.73 0.58
N VAL A 26 -8.77 -10.45 1.67
CA VAL A 26 -8.72 -11.92 1.68
C VAL A 26 -9.55 -12.48 2.83
N TYR A 27 -10.31 -13.52 2.52
CA TYR A 27 -10.95 -14.41 3.48
C TYR A 27 -10.25 -15.75 3.45
N THR A 28 -9.83 -16.27 4.60
CA THR A 28 -9.11 -17.53 4.69
C THR A 28 -9.32 -18.21 6.06
N THR A 29 -8.76 -19.39 6.23
CA THR A 29 -8.69 -20.03 7.55
C THR A 29 -7.65 -19.34 8.43
N THR A 30 -7.73 -19.56 9.75
CA THR A 30 -6.73 -18.99 10.67
C THR A 30 -5.35 -19.59 10.42
N GLU A 31 -5.31 -20.88 10.11
CA GLU A 31 -4.07 -21.62 9.80
C GLU A 31 -3.36 -21.07 8.56
N GLU A 32 -4.12 -20.73 7.52
CA GLU A 32 -3.59 -20.19 6.25
C GLU A 32 -3.30 -18.69 6.29
N SER A 33 -3.79 -17.99 7.31
CA SER A 33 -3.74 -16.52 7.36
C SER A 33 -2.31 -15.95 7.29
N TYR A 34 -1.32 -16.66 7.84
CA TYR A 34 0.08 -16.21 7.77
C TYR A 34 0.67 -16.35 6.38
N ALA A 35 0.35 -17.44 5.67
CA ALA A 35 0.79 -17.65 4.28
C ALA A 35 0.13 -16.62 3.35
N GLU A 36 -1.16 -16.37 3.54
CA GLU A 36 -1.90 -15.34 2.80
C GLU A 36 -1.35 -13.93 3.07
N HIS A 37 -0.95 -13.64 4.31
CA HIS A 37 -0.33 -12.36 4.64
C HIS A 37 0.99 -12.15 3.90
N GLN A 38 1.82 -13.21 3.84
CA GLN A 38 3.06 -13.16 3.07
C GLN A 38 2.79 -12.97 1.58
N ARG A 39 1.77 -13.63 1.03
CA ARG A 39 1.36 -13.47 -0.37
C ARG A 39 0.93 -12.05 -0.69
N LEU A 40 0.18 -11.39 0.20
CA LEU A 40 -0.20 -9.98 0.04
C LEU A 40 1.04 -9.06 0.04
N LEU A 41 1.98 -9.30 0.95
CA LEU A 41 3.24 -8.56 0.98
C LEU A 41 4.06 -8.75 -0.30
N ASP A 42 4.10 -9.97 -0.84
CA ASP A 42 4.82 -10.24 -2.08
C ASP A 42 4.19 -9.51 -3.28
N TRP A 43 2.87 -9.36 -3.32
CA TRP A 43 2.19 -8.53 -4.33
C TRP A 43 2.51 -7.04 -4.17
N GLU A 44 2.61 -6.53 -2.95
CA GLU A 44 3.03 -5.14 -2.71
C GLU A 44 4.45 -4.90 -3.21
N LYS A 45 5.38 -5.82 -2.92
CA LYS A 45 6.76 -5.76 -3.41
C LYS A 45 6.82 -5.81 -4.93
N GLU A 46 6.12 -6.77 -5.57
CA GLU A 46 6.04 -6.88 -7.03
C GLU A 46 5.51 -5.60 -7.67
N PHE A 47 4.49 -4.97 -7.07
CA PHE A 47 3.94 -3.70 -7.51
C PHE A 47 4.98 -2.58 -7.47
N LEU A 48 5.69 -2.42 -6.35
CA LEU A 48 6.70 -1.39 -6.18
C LEU A 48 7.94 -1.63 -7.06
N ASP A 49 8.35 -2.89 -7.24
CA ASP A 49 9.43 -3.28 -8.15
C ASP A 49 9.09 -2.94 -9.60
N LYS A 50 7.85 -3.19 -10.04
CA LYS A 50 7.38 -2.81 -11.39
C LYS A 50 7.34 -1.31 -11.63
N LEU A 51 7.17 -0.52 -10.56
CA LEU A 51 7.27 0.94 -10.61
C LEU A 51 8.70 1.46 -10.48
N GLU A 52 9.67 0.55 -10.33
CA GLU A 52 11.11 0.85 -10.21
C GLU A 52 11.39 1.83 -9.04
N LEU A 53 10.65 1.67 -7.93
CA LEU A 53 10.79 2.50 -6.75
C LEU A 53 11.78 1.89 -5.75
N SER A 54 12.57 2.74 -5.10
CA SER A 54 13.39 2.34 -3.95
C SER A 54 12.54 2.32 -2.68
N TYR A 55 12.40 1.15 -2.04
CA TYR A 55 11.55 0.99 -0.85
C TYR A 55 12.20 0.09 0.20
N ARG A 56 11.60 0.08 1.38
CA ARG A 56 11.90 -0.88 2.45
C ARG A 56 10.60 -1.47 3.01
N VAL A 57 10.70 -2.66 3.57
CA VAL A 57 9.58 -3.33 4.28
C VAL A 57 9.80 -3.18 5.77
N ILE A 58 8.76 -2.76 6.47
CA ILE A 58 8.71 -2.63 7.93
C ILE A 58 7.74 -3.68 8.46
N ASP A 59 8.19 -4.53 9.38
CA ASP A 59 7.31 -5.35 10.22
C ASP A 59 6.93 -4.50 11.43
N THR A 60 5.68 -4.08 11.48
CA THR A 60 5.21 -3.05 12.43
C THR A 60 5.27 -3.57 13.87
N ALA A 61 5.90 -2.79 14.76
CA ALA A 61 5.99 -3.13 16.17
C ALA A 61 4.61 -3.23 16.84
N ALA A 62 4.47 -4.12 17.82
CA ALA A 62 3.19 -4.38 18.48
C ALA A 62 2.52 -3.12 19.06
N GLY A 63 3.30 -2.13 19.52
CA GLY A 63 2.80 -0.87 20.06
C GLY A 63 2.17 0.06 19.01
N ASP A 64 2.49 -0.16 17.73
CA ASP A 64 2.01 0.67 16.61
C ASP A 64 0.91 -0.04 15.79
N LEU A 65 0.55 -1.25 16.18
CA LEU A 65 -0.53 -1.99 15.54
C LEU A 65 -1.90 -1.37 15.86
N GLY A 66 -2.75 -1.26 14.83
CA GLY A 66 -4.16 -0.97 15.03
C GLY A 66 -4.87 -2.13 15.78
N LEU A 67 -5.97 -1.82 16.45
CA LEU A 67 -6.74 -2.79 17.27
C LEU A 67 -7.17 -4.06 16.52
N SER A 68 -7.29 -4.00 15.22
CA SER A 68 -7.77 -5.11 14.39
C SER A 68 -6.66 -6.07 13.95
N ALA A 69 -5.41 -5.64 13.93
CA ALA A 69 -4.31 -6.39 13.34
C ALA A 69 -3.49 -7.12 14.39
N ILE A 70 -3.16 -8.39 14.13
CA ILE A 70 -2.17 -9.13 14.93
C ILE A 70 -0.75 -8.99 14.36
N ARG A 71 -0.65 -8.66 13.07
CA ARG A 71 0.60 -8.36 12.36
C ARG A 71 0.32 -7.43 11.20
N LYS A 72 1.24 -6.52 10.94
CA LYS A 72 1.16 -5.57 9.83
C LYS A 72 2.53 -5.40 9.18
N PHE A 73 2.55 -5.36 7.86
CA PHE A 73 3.70 -4.90 7.10
C PHE A 73 3.38 -3.57 6.42
N ASP A 74 4.35 -2.67 6.42
CA ASP A 74 4.31 -1.43 5.65
C ASP A 74 5.45 -1.44 4.63
N CYS A 75 5.15 -1.14 3.37
CA CYS A 75 6.17 -0.84 2.39
C CYS A 75 6.30 0.67 2.25
N GLU A 76 7.49 1.17 2.60
CA GLU A 76 7.79 2.60 2.58
C GLU A 76 8.76 2.91 1.43
N ALA A 77 8.36 3.78 0.50
CA ALA A 77 9.25 4.26 -0.55
C ALA A 77 10.02 5.51 -0.12
N TRP A 78 11.22 5.66 -0.65
CA TRP A 78 12.02 6.85 -0.48
C TRP A 78 11.43 8.02 -1.26
N ILE A 79 11.22 9.15 -0.61
CA ILE A 79 10.75 10.39 -1.21
C ILE A 79 11.88 11.43 -1.20
N PRO A 80 12.54 11.68 -2.33
CA PRO A 80 13.74 12.52 -2.41
C PRO A 80 13.58 13.92 -1.81
N THR A 81 12.50 14.63 -2.14
CA THR A 81 12.28 16.00 -1.63
C THR A 81 12.04 16.07 -0.13
N GLN A 82 11.61 14.96 0.48
CA GLN A 82 11.38 14.87 1.92
C GLN A 82 12.59 14.28 2.66
N GLY A 83 13.56 13.69 1.95
CA GLY A 83 14.72 13.03 2.53
C GLY A 83 14.36 11.89 3.50
N ARG A 84 13.24 11.22 3.27
CA ARG A 84 12.74 10.13 4.15
C ARG A 84 11.88 9.11 3.42
N TYR A 85 11.73 7.95 4.06
CA TYR A 85 10.79 6.93 3.62
C TYR A 85 9.35 7.30 4.00
N ARG A 86 8.41 6.96 3.13
CA ARG A 86 6.96 7.17 3.32
C ARG A 86 6.20 5.91 2.95
N GLU A 87 5.26 5.53 3.79
CA GLU A 87 4.35 4.42 3.54
C GLU A 87 3.55 4.66 2.25
N LEU A 88 3.66 3.74 1.31
CA LEU A 88 2.87 3.69 0.08
C LEU A 88 1.83 2.58 0.12
N THR A 89 2.22 1.41 0.64
CA THR A 89 1.38 0.22 0.74
C THR A 89 1.45 -0.35 2.14
N SER A 90 0.44 -1.09 2.53
CA SER A 90 0.41 -1.79 3.82
C SER A 90 -0.50 -3.00 3.78
N THR A 91 -0.16 -4.07 4.51
CA THR A 91 -1.02 -5.24 4.65
C THR A 91 -1.11 -5.70 6.10
N SER A 92 -2.31 -6.10 6.52
CA SER A 92 -2.64 -6.48 7.89
C SER A 92 -3.32 -7.84 7.95
N ASN A 93 -2.87 -8.69 8.87
CA ASN A 93 -3.59 -9.89 9.28
C ASN A 93 -4.47 -9.53 10.46
N CYS A 94 -5.78 -9.57 10.26
CA CYS A 94 -6.80 -9.22 11.26
C CYS A 94 -7.41 -10.44 11.95
N THR A 95 -6.98 -11.64 11.59
CA THR A 95 -7.60 -12.89 12.06
C THR A 95 -9.12 -12.80 12.06
N GLU A 96 -9.78 -13.14 13.13
CA GLU A 96 -11.24 -13.12 13.27
C GLU A 96 -11.83 -11.78 13.76
N PHE A 97 -10.99 -10.75 13.90
CA PHE A 97 -11.46 -9.48 14.50
C PHE A 97 -12.63 -8.86 13.74
N GLN A 98 -12.52 -8.81 12.41
CA GLN A 98 -13.56 -8.23 11.57
C GLN A 98 -14.74 -9.19 11.38
N THR A 99 -14.47 -10.47 11.17
CA THR A 99 -15.51 -11.48 10.93
C THR A 99 -16.43 -11.68 12.14
N ARG A 100 -15.90 -11.62 13.36
CA ARG A 100 -16.73 -11.65 14.58
C ARG A 100 -17.69 -10.47 14.68
N ARG A 101 -17.27 -9.28 14.28
CA ARG A 101 -18.08 -8.06 14.32
C ARG A 101 -19.15 -8.01 13.25
N LEU A 102 -18.85 -8.62 12.09
CA LEU A 102 -19.75 -8.63 10.93
C LEU A 102 -20.56 -9.93 10.82
N ASP A 103 -20.41 -10.85 11.79
CA ASP A 103 -21.00 -12.21 11.81
C ASP A 103 -20.74 -12.99 10.49
N ILE A 104 -19.52 -12.86 9.97
CA ILE A 104 -19.06 -13.57 8.76
C ILE A 104 -18.51 -14.93 9.19
N ARG A 105 -19.00 -16.00 8.53
CA ARG A 105 -18.60 -17.38 8.82
C ARG A 105 -18.29 -18.14 7.54
N GLY A 106 -17.30 -19.03 7.61
CA GLY A 106 -16.97 -19.98 6.57
C GLY A 106 -17.75 -21.26 6.69
N ARG A 107 -18.01 -21.93 5.56
CA ARG A 107 -18.52 -23.30 5.51
C ARG A 107 -17.37 -24.25 5.28
N PHE A 108 -17.23 -25.22 6.16
CA PHE A 108 -16.21 -26.27 6.11
C PHE A 108 -16.88 -27.64 6.10
N PRO A 109 -16.18 -28.72 5.73
CA PRO A 109 -16.72 -30.08 5.76
C PRO A 109 -17.30 -30.48 7.13
N GLN A 110 -16.71 -29.98 8.21
CA GLN A 110 -17.11 -30.23 9.61
C GLN A 110 -18.20 -29.28 10.13
N GLY A 111 -18.69 -28.35 9.30
CA GLY A 111 -19.73 -27.39 9.69
C GLY A 111 -19.34 -25.94 9.43
N THR A 112 -20.08 -25.02 10.03
CA THR A 112 -19.83 -23.56 9.90
C THR A 112 -18.92 -23.09 11.04
N GLY A 113 -17.88 -22.34 10.72
CA GLY A 113 -16.89 -21.84 11.68
C GLY A 113 -16.40 -20.43 11.39
N PRO A 114 -15.57 -19.87 12.29
CA PRO A 114 -14.93 -18.59 12.08
C PRO A 114 -13.94 -18.64 10.91
N ILE A 115 -13.74 -17.50 10.29
CA ILE A 115 -12.70 -17.30 9.26
C ILE A 115 -11.89 -16.06 9.59
N SER A 116 -10.68 -16.00 9.06
CA SER A 116 -9.79 -14.86 9.17
C SER A 116 -9.94 -13.91 7.99
N THR A 117 -9.70 -12.64 8.24
CA THR A 117 -9.58 -11.61 7.21
C THR A 117 -8.20 -11.01 7.18
N LEU A 118 -7.76 -10.69 5.99
CA LEU A 118 -6.60 -9.87 5.75
C LEU A 118 -6.97 -8.77 4.77
N ASN A 119 -6.37 -7.62 4.94
CA ASN A 119 -6.56 -6.53 3.99
C ASN A 119 -5.29 -5.71 3.88
N GLY A 120 -5.16 -5.01 2.76
CA GLY A 120 -4.02 -4.15 2.55
C GLY A 120 -4.20 -3.22 1.37
N THR A 121 -3.61 -2.05 1.50
CA THR A 121 -3.53 -1.09 0.41
C THR A 121 -2.44 -1.53 -0.57
N LEU A 122 -2.82 -1.92 -1.79
CA LEU A 122 -1.85 -2.18 -2.85
C LEU A 122 -1.36 -0.87 -3.48
N CYS A 123 -2.25 0.09 -3.68
CA CYS A 123 -1.91 1.36 -4.31
C CYS A 123 -2.75 2.50 -3.75
N ALA A 124 -2.12 3.45 -3.08
CA ALA A 124 -2.67 4.76 -2.75
C ALA A 124 -2.28 5.73 -3.87
N ILE A 125 -3.18 5.99 -4.82
CA ILE A 125 -2.87 6.69 -6.08
C ILE A 125 -2.08 7.99 -5.89
N PRO A 126 -2.49 8.95 -5.03
CA PRO A 126 -1.78 10.22 -4.90
C PRO A 126 -0.33 10.05 -4.41
N ARG A 127 -0.11 9.19 -3.42
CA ARG A 127 1.24 8.94 -2.89
C ARG A 127 2.12 8.23 -3.90
N THR A 128 1.57 7.27 -4.64
CA THR A 128 2.27 6.54 -5.68
C THR A 128 2.68 7.47 -6.83
N ILE A 129 1.80 8.40 -7.23
CA ILE A 129 2.15 9.43 -8.23
C ILE A 129 3.33 10.30 -7.74
N VAL A 130 3.30 10.76 -6.49
CA VAL A 130 4.42 11.53 -5.91
C VAL A 130 5.71 10.73 -5.97
N ALA A 131 5.68 9.48 -5.51
CA ALA A 131 6.86 8.62 -5.50
C ALA A 131 7.44 8.42 -6.91
N ILE A 132 6.59 8.17 -7.92
CA ILE A 132 7.01 8.02 -9.31
C ILE A 132 7.63 9.32 -9.84
N LEU A 133 6.93 10.45 -9.69
CA LEU A 133 7.40 11.74 -10.22
C LEU A 133 8.74 12.14 -9.60
N GLU A 134 8.89 11.98 -8.27
CA GLU A 134 10.12 12.39 -7.59
C GLU A 134 11.29 11.42 -7.82
N THR A 135 11.02 10.11 -7.92
CA THR A 135 12.07 9.10 -8.14
C THR A 135 12.60 9.15 -9.56
N HIS A 136 11.74 9.38 -10.54
CA HIS A 136 12.07 9.28 -11.96
C HIS A 136 12.28 10.64 -12.65
N GLN A 137 12.36 11.73 -11.88
CA GLN A 137 12.63 13.06 -12.43
C GLN A 137 14.07 13.17 -12.91
N ASN A 138 14.24 13.68 -14.13
CA ASN A 138 15.52 13.96 -14.76
C ASN A 138 15.99 15.39 -14.45
N ALA A 139 17.27 15.67 -14.70
CA ALA A 139 17.87 16.99 -14.45
C ALA A 139 17.22 18.15 -15.25
N ASP A 140 16.60 17.84 -16.39
CA ASP A 140 15.87 18.80 -17.23
C ASP A 140 14.40 19.01 -16.80
N GLY A 141 13.98 18.40 -15.69
CA GLY A 141 12.62 18.46 -15.18
C GLY A 141 11.64 17.49 -15.85
N SER A 142 12.07 16.75 -16.86
CA SER A 142 11.27 15.65 -17.42
C SER A 142 11.19 14.48 -16.43
N VAL A 143 10.21 13.57 -16.64
CA VAL A 143 10.06 12.38 -15.82
C VAL A 143 10.05 11.14 -16.71
N THR A 144 10.95 10.21 -16.44
CA THR A 144 10.97 8.92 -17.12
C THR A 144 9.78 8.07 -16.65
N VAL A 145 8.99 7.57 -17.59
CA VAL A 145 7.84 6.72 -17.26
C VAL A 145 8.33 5.30 -16.98
N PRO A 146 8.04 4.70 -15.80
CA PRO A 146 8.33 3.31 -15.51
C PRO A 146 7.83 2.38 -16.61
N GLN A 147 8.63 1.36 -16.95
CA GLN A 147 8.33 0.50 -18.09
C GLN A 147 6.94 -0.14 -18.00
N ALA A 148 6.52 -0.54 -16.80
CA ALA A 148 5.23 -1.17 -16.57
C ALA A 148 4.03 -0.25 -16.85
N LEU A 149 4.20 1.07 -16.82
CA LEU A 149 3.14 2.05 -17.08
C LEU A 149 3.01 2.44 -18.55
N ARG A 150 4.06 2.28 -19.35
CA ARG A 150 4.08 2.70 -20.76
C ARG A 150 2.94 2.15 -21.62
N PRO A 151 2.55 0.87 -21.50
CA PRO A 151 1.41 0.33 -22.27
C PRO A 151 0.08 1.03 -21.98
N PHE A 152 -0.09 1.54 -20.75
CA PHE A 152 -1.29 2.27 -20.32
C PHE A 152 -1.25 3.76 -20.66
N MET A 153 -0.11 4.25 -21.13
CA MET A 153 0.14 5.64 -21.51
C MET A 153 0.46 5.78 -23.02
N ALA A 154 -0.14 4.91 -23.84
CA ALA A 154 0.06 4.88 -25.29
C ALA A 154 1.55 4.80 -25.72
N GLY A 155 2.37 4.09 -24.92
CA GLY A 155 3.80 3.93 -25.19
C GLY A 155 4.66 5.14 -24.79
N LEU A 156 4.10 6.14 -24.09
CA LEU A 156 4.85 7.30 -23.66
C LEU A 156 6.00 6.91 -22.71
N GLU A 157 7.21 7.31 -23.07
CA GLU A 157 8.41 6.97 -22.29
C GLU A 157 8.86 8.09 -21.37
N VAL A 158 8.54 9.35 -21.69
CA VAL A 158 8.98 10.53 -20.95
C VAL A 158 7.86 11.56 -20.89
N LEU A 159 7.56 12.05 -19.71
CA LEU A 159 6.72 13.21 -19.47
C LEU A 159 7.61 14.46 -19.56
N LYS A 160 7.32 15.38 -20.48
CA LYS A 160 8.08 16.63 -20.61
C LYS A 160 7.42 17.74 -19.80
N PRO A 161 8.21 18.63 -19.16
CA PRO A 161 7.64 19.82 -18.53
C PRO A 161 6.94 20.68 -19.57
N VAL A 162 5.81 21.27 -19.20
CA VAL A 162 5.13 22.28 -20.01
C VAL A 162 5.81 23.62 -19.70
N HIS A 163 6.52 24.17 -20.66
CA HIS A 163 7.04 25.52 -20.55
C HIS A 163 5.94 26.47 -21.04
N GLU A 164 5.47 27.35 -20.16
CA GLU A 164 4.67 28.53 -20.55
C GLU A 164 5.54 29.62 -21.18
#